data_4521c11115b2be6074964a1d74288a21
#
_entry.id   4521c11115b2be6074964a1d74288a21
#
_cell.length_a   1.000
_cell.length_b   1.000
_cell.length_c   1.000
_cell.angle_alpha   90.00
_cell.angle_beta   90.00
_cell.angle_gamma   90.00
#
_symmetry.space_group_name_H-M   'P 1'
#
loop_
_entity.id
_entity.type
_entity.pdbx_description
1 polymer ?
#
loop_
_entity_poly.entity_id
_entity_poly.type
_entity_poly.pdbx_seq_one_letter_code
_entity_poly.pdbx_strand_id
1 'polypeptide(L)'
;MLITRKSEIYLQEWKLKSNRKPLILRGARQVGKSTLVKNFGEKYKYYVQLNLEKPKDRKYFETEREVNEIWQEILYGKNIPNKPHETLLFIDEIQEIPHVIKQLRYFYEELPELNVVAAGSLLEFALGEVTSFPVGRIEEHTIHPLDFEEFLMAIGENSALEQLKNIPLNNYAYSKLFELFKKYLVIGGMPEVVKQYVESNFSLVGLKIVYSSIWDTYKSDIVKYAKNETEGKILRYIFETAPYSRDRISFAGFGGSNYRSREVGEAFRALDLAKIIYLIYPTTQTTPPQLPDLSRKPRLQFLDTGLMNFASEIQIELMQISNLSDYYKGFVVNHLITQELIAHPNSRILKPHFWVRENAKLNAEVDLTYKWDNLLLPIEVKSGAKGGSLKSLHEFMDIAPHAFAIRFLGNKVSIEQVTTRNGKTFSLLNLPYFAVSQLDSYIDWGMNEVAKLQQNS
;
A
#
# COMPACT_ATOMS: atom_id res chain seq x y z
N MET A 1 17.56 -1.93 -15.49
CA MET A 1 16.70 -3.11 -15.22
C MET A 1 15.24 -2.70 -15.26
N LEU A 2 14.37 -3.52 -15.87
CA LEU A 2 12.91 -3.34 -15.85
C LEU A 2 12.33 -4.16 -14.69
N ILE A 3 11.55 -3.53 -13.83
CA ILE A 3 10.85 -4.23 -12.73
C ILE A 3 9.43 -4.55 -13.19
N THR A 4 9.10 -5.85 -13.22
CA THR A 4 7.74 -6.31 -13.52
C THR A 4 6.82 -5.99 -12.34
N ARG A 5 5.62 -5.45 -12.63
CA ARG A 5 4.63 -5.07 -11.64
C ARG A 5 3.35 -5.89 -11.80
N LYS A 6 2.75 -6.32 -10.70
CA LYS A 6 1.43 -6.98 -10.72
C LYS A 6 0.35 -6.08 -11.33
N SER A 7 0.49 -4.78 -11.18
CA SER A 7 -0.39 -3.80 -11.81
C SER A 7 -0.39 -3.82 -13.34
N GLU A 8 0.60 -4.45 -14.01
CA GLU A 8 0.55 -4.67 -15.45
C GLU A 8 -0.59 -5.60 -15.87
N ILE A 9 -0.91 -6.60 -15.05
CA ILE A 9 -2.03 -7.51 -15.29
C ILE A 9 -3.33 -6.70 -15.30
N TYR A 10 -3.51 -5.84 -14.29
CA TYR A 10 -4.66 -4.95 -14.22
C TYR A 10 -4.78 -4.03 -15.44
N LEU A 11 -3.66 -3.45 -15.91
CA LEU A 11 -3.65 -2.61 -17.11
C LEU A 11 -4.04 -3.39 -18.37
N GLN A 12 -3.64 -4.67 -18.47
CA GLN A 12 -4.03 -5.53 -19.59
C GLN A 12 -5.52 -5.85 -19.54
N GLU A 13 -6.06 -6.21 -18.38
CA GLU A 13 -7.50 -6.43 -18.19
C GLU A 13 -8.30 -5.16 -18.47
N TRP A 14 -7.83 -4.01 -17.99
CA TRP A 14 -8.43 -2.71 -18.29
C TRP A 14 -8.48 -2.42 -19.80
N LYS A 15 -7.39 -2.71 -20.51
CA LYS A 15 -7.31 -2.53 -21.99
C LYS A 15 -8.38 -3.33 -22.73
N LEU A 16 -8.72 -4.51 -22.24
CA LEU A 16 -9.66 -5.43 -22.89
C LEU A 16 -11.14 -5.14 -22.59
N LYS A 17 -11.44 -4.22 -21.68
CA LYS A 17 -12.83 -3.87 -21.36
C LYS A 17 -13.54 -3.20 -22.53
N SER A 18 -14.74 -3.66 -22.87
CA SER A 18 -15.57 -3.06 -23.93
C SER A 18 -16.01 -1.62 -23.59
N ASN A 19 -16.39 -1.37 -22.33
CA ASN A 19 -16.75 -0.05 -21.82
C ASN A 19 -15.62 0.55 -20.98
N ARG A 20 -14.40 0.55 -21.54
CA ARG A 20 -13.22 1.03 -20.86
C ARG A 20 -13.31 2.52 -20.56
N LYS A 21 -13.17 2.89 -19.31
CA LYS A 21 -13.10 4.29 -18.86
C LYS A 21 -11.64 4.76 -18.80
N PRO A 22 -11.38 6.06 -18.94
CA PRO A 22 -10.08 6.62 -18.60
C PRO A 22 -9.64 6.16 -17.22
N LEU A 23 -8.37 5.77 -17.12
CA LEU A 23 -7.80 5.23 -15.89
C LEU A 23 -6.94 6.28 -15.19
N ILE A 24 -7.20 6.52 -13.92
CA ILE A 24 -6.34 7.34 -13.08
C ILE A 24 -5.47 6.44 -12.20
N LEU A 25 -4.16 6.57 -12.33
CA LEU A 25 -3.18 5.93 -11.45
C LEU A 25 -2.87 6.85 -10.27
N ARG A 26 -3.23 6.38 -9.07
CA ARG A 26 -2.93 7.04 -7.80
C ARG A 26 -1.69 6.42 -7.14
N GLY A 27 -1.20 7.04 -6.11
CA GLY A 27 -0.10 6.54 -5.28
C GLY A 27 0.97 7.59 -5.02
N ALA A 28 1.79 7.37 -4.02
CA ALA A 28 2.85 8.28 -3.62
C ALA A 28 3.84 8.56 -4.76
N ARG A 29 4.66 9.58 -4.61
CA ARG A 29 5.75 9.86 -5.54
C ARG A 29 6.76 8.70 -5.54
N GLN A 30 7.44 8.48 -6.69
CA GLN A 30 8.51 7.48 -6.83
C GLN A 30 8.10 6.00 -6.64
N VAL A 31 6.80 5.67 -6.56
CA VAL A 31 6.33 4.27 -6.53
C VAL A 31 6.28 3.60 -7.91
N GLY A 32 6.68 4.33 -8.99
CA GLY A 32 6.84 3.78 -10.33
C GLY A 32 5.65 3.93 -11.28
N LYS A 33 4.70 4.86 -11.03
CA LYS A 33 3.52 5.10 -11.89
C LYS A 33 3.89 5.35 -13.35
N SER A 34 4.72 6.37 -13.62
CA SER A 34 5.09 6.77 -14.99
C SER A 34 5.90 5.69 -15.71
N THR A 35 6.76 4.97 -14.98
CA THR A 35 7.50 3.82 -15.53
C THR A 35 6.57 2.68 -15.92
N LEU A 36 5.58 2.37 -15.09
CA LEU A 36 4.58 1.34 -15.36
C LEU A 36 3.80 1.65 -16.66
N VAL A 37 3.32 2.90 -16.80
CA VAL A 37 2.56 3.30 -18.01
C VAL A 37 3.45 3.34 -19.25
N LYS A 38 4.70 3.78 -19.12
CA LYS A 38 5.66 3.77 -20.23
C LYS A 38 5.87 2.35 -20.77
N ASN A 39 6.12 1.39 -19.86
CA ASN A 39 6.31 -0.02 -20.24
C ASN A 39 5.03 -0.62 -20.87
N PHE A 40 3.87 -0.27 -20.30
CA PHE A 40 2.59 -0.67 -20.87
C PHE A 40 2.35 -0.05 -22.25
N GLY A 41 2.82 1.19 -22.46
CA GLY A 41 2.75 1.92 -23.73
C GLY A 41 3.51 1.23 -24.87
N GLU A 42 4.57 0.47 -24.57
CA GLU A 42 5.31 -0.31 -25.57
C GLU A 42 4.45 -1.41 -26.24
N LYS A 43 3.31 -1.77 -25.61
CA LYS A 43 2.32 -2.73 -26.16
C LYS A 43 1.29 -2.08 -27.10
N TYR A 44 1.42 -0.79 -27.36
CA TYR A 44 0.59 -0.03 -28.29
C TYR A 44 1.40 0.38 -29.54
N LYS A 45 0.71 0.51 -30.65
CA LYS A 45 1.37 0.97 -31.89
C LYS A 45 1.80 2.44 -31.79
N TYR A 46 1.00 3.23 -31.08
CA TYR A 46 1.27 4.64 -30.83
C TYR A 46 1.17 4.91 -29.32
N TYR A 47 2.22 5.47 -28.77
CA TYR A 47 2.28 5.91 -27.38
C TYR A 47 2.54 7.41 -27.31
N VAL A 48 1.62 8.13 -26.69
CA VAL A 48 1.71 9.58 -26.50
C VAL A 48 1.80 9.86 -25.01
N GLN A 49 2.91 10.40 -24.56
CA GLN A 49 3.07 10.89 -23.19
C GLN A 49 3.07 12.41 -23.20
N LEU A 50 2.21 13.00 -22.38
CA LEU A 50 2.14 14.41 -22.07
C LEU A 50 2.40 14.58 -20.56
N ASN A 51 3.47 15.29 -20.21
CA ASN A 51 3.76 15.64 -18.82
C ASN A 51 3.39 17.09 -18.57
N LEU A 52 2.36 17.32 -17.75
CA LEU A 52 1.80 18.66 -17.54
C LEU A 52 2.68 19.59 -16.69
N GLU A 53 3.77 19.11 -16.09
CA GLU A 53 4.83 19.97 -15.55
C GLU A 53 5.64 20.66 -16.66
N LYS A 54 5.64 20.08 -17.90
CA LYS A 54 6.43 20.60 -19.03
C LYS A 54 5.62 21.59 -19.86
N PRO A 55 6.09 22.84 -20.07
CA PRO A 55 5.35 23.84 -20.82
C PRO A 55 4.93 23.39 -22.23
N LYS A 56 5.79 22.62 -22.93
CA LYS A 56 5.51 22.11 -24.28
C LYS A 56 4.32 21.13 -24.35
N ASP A 57 4.06 20.39 -23.27
CA ASP A 57 2.96 19.43 -23.20
C ASP A 57 1.74 20.09 -22.52
N ARG A 58 1.97 21.03 -21.59
CA ARG A 58 0.95 21.82 -20.90
C ARG A 58 0.07 22.63 -21.85
N LYS A 59 0.66 23.19 -22.93
CA LYS A 59 -0.03 24.01 -23.91
C LYS A 59 -1.30 23.40 -24.52
N TYR A 60 -1.37 22.05 -24.62
CA TYR A 60 -2.56 21.37 -25.14
C TYR A 60 -3.79 21.54 -24.23
N PHE A 61 -3.57 21.88 -22.94
CA PHE A 61 -4.60 21.95 -21.91
C PHE A 61 -4.66 23.33 -21.21
N GLU A 62 -3.95 24.35 -21.67
CA GLU A 62 -3.94 25.69 -21.04
C GLU A 62 -5.31 26.36 -21.04
N THR A 63 -6.12 26.09 -22.05
CA THR A 63 -7.49 26.59 -22.16
C THR A 63 -8.46 25.43 -22.19
N GLU A 64 -9.61 25.60 -21.53
CA GLU A 64 -10.70 24.62 -21.58
C GLU A 64 -11.31 24.61 -22.97
N ARG A 65 -11.17 23.49 -23.68
CA ARG A 65 -11.63 23.27 -25.07
C ARG A 65 -12.26 21.89 -25.20
N GLU A 66 -12.96 21.65 -26.30
CA GLU A 66 -13.50 20.33 -26.65
C GLU A 66 -12.37 19.29 -26.81
N VAL A 67 -12.57 18.10 -26.25
CA VAL A 67 -11.51 17.06 -26.24
C VAL A 67 -11.17 16.58 -27.66
N ASN A 68 -12.09 16.67 -28.60
CA ASN A 68 -11.83 16.37 -30.01
C ASN A 68 -10.82 17.35 -30.63
N GLU A 69 -10.90 18.64 -30.33
CA GLU A 69 -9.93 19.65 -30.80
C GLU A 69 -8.57 19.40 -30.16
N ILE A 70 -8.52 19.16 -28.85
CA ILE A 70 -7.31 18.81 -28.12
C ILE A 70 -6.65 17.59 -28.75
N TRP A 71 -7.44 16.56 -29.06
CA TRP A 71 -6.95 15.34 -29.67
C TRP A 71 -6.34 15.58 -31.05
N GLN A 72 -7.01 16.36 -31.92
CA GLN A 72 -6.48 16.70 -33.24
C GLN A 72 -5.16 17.49 -33.14
N GLU A 73 -5.05 18.42 -32.20
CA GLU A 73 -3.82 19.18 -31.98
C GLU A 73 -2.68 18.29 -31.48
N ILE A 74 -2.97 17.33 -30.60
CA ILE A 74 -1.99 16.33 -30.15
C ILE A 74 -1.51 15.49 -31.33
N LEU A 75 -2.42 14.98 -32.16
CA LEU A 75 -2.08 14.19 -33.35
C LEU A 75 -1.15 14.96 -34.29
N TYR A 76 -1.51 16.19 -34.57
CA TYR A 76 -0.69 17.08 -35.41
C TYR A 76 0.68 17.36 -34.79
N GLY A 77 0.70 17.77 -33.51
CA GLY A 77 1.93 18.12 -32.80
C GLY A 77 2.89 16.96 -32.55
N LYS A 78 2.38 15.73 -32.49
CA LYS A 78 3.16 14.50 -32.31
C LYS A 78 3.40 13.72 -33.61
N ASN A 79 2.85 14.22 -34.73
CA ASN A 79 2.95 13.62 -36.08
C ASN A 79 2.52 12.13 -36.07
N ILE A 80 1.34 11.83 -35.50
CA ILE A 80 0.77 10.49 -35.46
C ILE A 80 -0.59 10.43 -36.18
N PRO A 81 -0.95 9.28 -36.79
CA PRO A 81 -2.24 9.14 -37.46
C PRO A 81 -3.37 9.03 -36.45
N ASN A 82 -4.59 9.42 -36.86
CA ASN A 82 -5.78 9.28 -36.05
C ASN A 82 -6.21 7.80 -35.98
N LYS A 83 -5.67 7.08 -34.99
CA LYS A 83 -5.91 5.67 -34.70
C LYS A 83 -6.14 5.48 -33.20
N PRO A 84 -7.28 5.96 -32.63
CA PRO A 84 -7.50 6.00 -31.20
C PRO A 84 -7.42 4.61 -30.53
N HIS A 85 -7.94 3.55 -31.16
CA HIS A 85 -7.88 2.18 -30.60
C HIS A 85 -6.46 1.57 -30.58
N GLU A 86 -5.52 2.06 -31.44
CA GLU A 86 -4.11 1.65 -31.46
C GLU A 86 -3.22 2.55 -30.60
N THR A 87 -3.78 3.62 -30.01
CA THR A 87 -3.05 4.65 -29.28
C THR A 87 -3.30 4.60 -27.78
N LEU A 88 -2.24 4.74 -27.00
CA LEU A 88 -2.30 5.05 -25.57
C LEU A 88 -1.91 6.51 -25.36
N LEU A 89 -2.84 7.31 -24.87
CA LEU A 89 -2.58 8.66 -24.36
C LEU A 89 -2.32 8.59 -22.85
N PHE A 90 -1.12 8.99 -22.46
CA PHE A 90 -0.72 9.10 -21.05
C PHE A 90 -0.57 10.57 -20.65
N ILE A 91 -1.40 11.01 -19.71
CA ILE A 91 -1.38 12.35 -19.13
C ILE A 91 -0.72 12.25 -17.75
N ASP A 92 0.55 12.62 -17.68
CA ASP A 92 1.35 12.56 -16.45
C ASP A 92 1.29 13.88 -15.69
N GLU A 93 1.34 13.83 -14.36
CA GLU A 93 1.21 14.98 -13.45
C GLU A 93 -0.07 15.81 -13.69
N ILE A 94 -1.20 15.09 -13.84
CA ILE A 94 -2.50 15.69 -14.22
C ILE A 94 -2.97 16.77 -13.23
N GLN A 95 -2.52 16.76 -11.97
CA GLN A 95 -2.87 17.74 -10.96
C GLN A 95 -2.34 19.15 -11.27
N GLU A 96 -1.34 19.28 -12.15
CA GLU A 96 -0.81 20.58 -12.56
C GLU A 96 -1.86 21.44 -13.30
N ILE A 97 -2.87 20.79 -13.86
CA ILE A 97 -4.01 21.47 -14.53
C ILE A 97 -5.31 20.80 -14.09
N PRO A 98 -5.92 21.24 -12.97
CA PRO A 98 -7.07 20.56 -12.37
C PRO A 98 -8.29 20.36 -13.29
N HIS A 99 -8.54 21.26 -14.25
CA HIS A 99 -9.68 21.09 -15.16
C HIS A 99 -9.50 19.91 -16.13
N VAL A 100 -8.28 19.43 -16.38
CA VAL A 100 -8.04 18.23 -17.21
C VAL A 100 -8.64 16.98 -16.56
N ILE A 101 -8.74 16.94 -15.24
CA ILE A 101 -9.42 15.85 -14.52
C ILE A 101 -10.91 15.78 -14.92
N LYS A 102 -11.57 16.95 -15.08
CA LYS A 102 -12.96 17.00 -15.57
C LYS A 102 -13.08 16.54 -17.02
N GLN A 103 -12.09 16.90 -17.85
CA GLN A 103 -12.04 16.54 -19.26
C GLN A 103 -11.90 15.04 -19.50
N LEU A 104 -11.42 14.25 -18.53
CA LEU A 104 -11.41 12.78 -18.62
C LEU A 104 -12.81 12.20 -18.86
N ARG A 105 -13.88 12.88 -18.37
CA ARG A 105 -15.24 12.50 -18.68
C ARG A 105 -15.53 12.60 -20.18
N TYR A 106 -15.14 13.70 -20.80
CA TYR A 106 -15.37 13.94 -22.23
C TYR A 106 -14.51 13.02 -23.11
N PHE A 107 -13.29 12.68 -22.70
CA PHE A 107 -12.51 11.62 -23.35
C PHE A 107 -13.26 10.29 -23.37
N TYR A 108 -13.97 9.96 -22.28
CA TYR A 108 -14.80 8.75 -22.22
C TYR A 108 -16.04 8.84 -23.12
N GLU A 109 -16.73 9.98 -23.11
CA GLU A 109 -18.03 10.14 -23.79
C GLU A 109 -17.87 10.39 -25.31
N GLU A 110 -16.82 11.10 -25.74
CA GLU A 110 -16.63 11.54 -27.13
C GLU A 110 -15.54 10.76 -27.88
N LEU A 111 -14.58 10.19 -27.17
CA LEU A 111 -13.46 9.41 -27.72
C LEU A 111 -13.34 8.04 -27.05
N PRO A 112 -14.42 7.21 -27.00
CA PRO A 112 -14.46 5.98 -26.22
C PRO A 112 -13.44 4.92 -26.67
N GLU A 113 -12.97 5.00 -27.91
CA GLU A 113 -11.94 4.10 -28.45
C GLU A 113 -10.51 4.46 -27.98
N LEU A 114 -10.29 5.72 -27.55
CA LEU A 114 -8.97 6.17 -27.12
C LEU A 114 -8.63 5.58 -25.74
N ASN A 115 -7.44 4.99 -25.66
CA ASN A 115 -6.94 4.50 -24.39
C ASN A 115 -6.31 5.66 -23.62
N VAL A 116 -6.94 6.11 -22.54
CA VAL A 116 -6.45 7.24 -21.75
C VAL A 116 -6.06 6.77 -20.36
N VAL A 117 -4.80 7.00 -20.00
CA VAL A 117 -4.30 6.82 -18.63
C VAL A 117 -3.80 8.17 -18.14
N ALA A 118 -4.18 8.53 -16.93
CA ALA A 118 -3.69 9.72 -16.25
C ALA A 118 -2.99 9.31 -14.95
N ALA A 119 -1.96 10.06 -14.55
CA ALA A 119 -1.29 9.85 -13.28
C ALA A 119 -0.97 11.18 -12.61
N GLY A 120 -0.95 11.15 -11.28
CA GLY A 120 -0.53 12.29 -10.48
C GLY A 120 -0.22 11.87 -9.05
N SER A 121 0.79 12.49 -8.46
CA SER A 121 1.20 12.23 -7.07
C SER A 121 0.43 13.08 -6.06
N LEU A 122 -0.12 14.20 -6.51
CA LEU A 122 -0.87 15.21 -5.73
C LEU A 122 -2.36 15.21 -6.06
N LEU A 123 -2.85 14.18 -6.72
CA LEU A 123 -4.20 14.15 -7.28
C LEU A 123 -5.29 14.39 -6.23
N GLU A 124 -5.13 13.86 -5.02
CA GLU A 124 -6.10 14.02 -3.93
C GLU A 124 -6.31 15.50 -3.53
N PHE A 125 -5.26 16.33 -3.66
CA PHE A 125 -5.33 17.77 -3.39
C PHE A 125 -6.02 18.50 -4.54
N ALA A 126 -5.65 18.18 -5.78
CA ALA A 126 -6.30 18.74 -6.96
C ALA A 126 -7.79 18.39 -7.02
N LEU A 127 -8.19 17.20 -6.52
CA LEU A 127 -9.60 16.80 -6.43
C LEU A 127 -10.41 17.71 -5.48
N GLY A 128 -9.78 18.27 -4.44
CA GLY A 128 -10.41 19.26 -3.56
C GLY A 128 -10.70 20.60 -4.25
N GLU A 129 -9.97 20.93 -5.31
CA GLU A 129 -10.15 22.13 -6.12
C GLU A 129 -11.12 21.93 -7.30
N VAL A 130 -11.36 20.66 -7.69
CA VAL A 130 -12.25 20.32 -8.80
C VAL A 130 -13.69 20.37 -8.33
N THR A 131 -14.46 21.31 -8.85
CA THR A 131 -15.90 21.51 -8.50
C THR A 131 -16.80 20.35 -8.91
N SER A 132 -16.37 19.48 -9.85
CA SER A 132 -17.12 18.31 -10.31
C SER A 132 -16.16 17.19 -10.69
N PHE A 133 -16.06 16.19 -9.83
CA PHE A 133 -15.30 14.96 -10.13
C PHE A 133 -16.13 14.06 -11.06
N PRO A 134 -15.56 13.44 -12.10
CA PRO A 134 -16.29 12.64 -13.09
C PRO A 134 -16.68 11.26 -12.55
N VAL A 135 -17.50 11.22 -11.50
CA VAL A 135 -17.98 9.98 -10.87
C VAL A 135 -18.63 9.06 -11.90
N GLY A 136 -18.25 7.80 -11.89
CA GLY A 136 -18.79 6.79 -12.79
C GLY A 136 -18.27 6.86 -14.25
N ARG A 137 -17.40 7.83 -14.59
CA ARG A 137 -16.82 8.02 -15.94
C ARG A 137 -15.31 7.72 -15.99
N ILE A 138 -14.69 7.44 -14.86
CA ILE A 138 -13.29 7.08 -14.71
C ILE A 138 -13.15 5.82 -13.89
N GLU A 139 -12.02 5.13 -14.05
CA GLU A 139 -11.54 4.07 -13.16
C GLU A 139 -10.30 4.54 -12.41
N GLU A 140 -10.06 3.99 -11.23
CA GLU A 140 -8.91 4.34 -10.41
C GLU A 140 -8.12 3.10 -10.03
N HIS A 141 -6.80 3.21 -10.03
CA HIS A 141 -5.90 2.16 -9.56
C HIS A 141 -4.77 2.77 -8.74
N THR A 142 -4.55 2.26 -7.52
CA THR A 142 -3.49 2.74 -6.65
C THR A 142 -2.24 1.90 -6.83
N ILE A 143 -1.10 2.56 -7.04
CA ILE A 143 0.22 1.95 -7.11
C ILE A 143 0.91 2.16 -5.77
N HIS A 144 1.36 1.05 -5.18
CA HIS A 144 2.11 1.03 -3.93
C HIS A 144 3.60 0.78 -4.20
N PRO A 145 4.51 0.91 -3.23
CA PRO A 145 5.83 0.28 -3.30
C PRO A 145 5.70 -1.20 -3.66
N LEU A 146 6.77 -1.84 -4.13
CA LEU A 146 6.76 -3.26 -4.45
C LEU A 146 6.33 -4.06 -3.22
N ASP A 147 5.39 -4.98 -3.39
CA ASP A 147 5.09 -5.99 -2.38
C ASP A 147 6.14 -7.12 -2.42
N PHE A 148 6.05 -8.08 -1.51
CA PHE A 148 7.03 -9.15 -1.41
C PHE A 148 7.14 -10.01 -2.67
N GLU A 149 6.03 -10.31 -3.36
CA GLU A 149 6.07 -11.05 -4.63
C GLU A 149 6.78 -10.24 -5.72
N GLU A 150 6.47 -8.95 -5.85
CA GLU A 150 7.14 -8.06 -6.81
C GLU A 150 8.63 -7.89 -6.47
N PHE A 151 8.98 -7.87 -5.18
CA PHE A 151 10.38 -7.90 -4.74
C PHE A 151 11.08 -9.18 -5.18
N LEU A 152 10.46 -10.36 -4.99
CA LEU A 152 11.02 -11.64 -5.45
C LEU A 152 11.22 -11.66 -6.96
N MET A 153 10.24 -11.17 -7.73
CA MET A 153 10.38 -11.03 -9.18
C MET A 153 11.53 -10.11 -9.56
N ALA A 154 11.66 -8.98 -8.88
CA ALA A 154 12.71 -7.98 -9.16
C ALA A 154 14.12 -8.52 -8.90
N ILE A 155 14.31 -9.33 -7.87
CA ILE A 155 15.62 -9.93 -7.54
C ILE A 155 15.89 -11.27 -8.26
N GLY A 156 14.96 -11.73 -9.13
CA GLY A 156 15.11 -12.95 -9.92
C GLY A 156 14.87 -14.26 -9.15
N GLU A 157 14.24 -14.22 -7.99
CA GLU A 157 13.96 -15.40 -7.13
C GLU A 157 12.66 -16.11 -7.53
N ASN A 158 12.55 -16.50 -8.82
CA ASN A 158 11.34 -17.12 -9.40
C ASN A 158 10.96 -18.43 -8.72
N SER A 159 11.94 -19.28 -8.38
CA SER A 159 11.65 -20.53 -7.66
C SER A 159 11.09 -20.29 -6.26
N ALA A 160 11.56 -19.25 -5.56
CA ALA A 160 11.01 -18.87 -4.27
C ALA A 160 9.58 -18.34 -4.42
N LEU A 161 9.30 -17.56 -5.47
CA LEU A 161 7.96 -17.08 -5.79
C LEU A 161 6.98 -18.22 -6.10
N GLU A 162 7.40 -19.23 -6.86
CA GLU A 162 6.60 -20.44 -7.11
C GLU A 162 6.28 -21.17 -5.80
N GLN A 163 7.28 -21.36 -4.94
CA GLN A 163 7.06 -22.02 -3.65
C GLN A 163 6.16 -21.18 -2.72
N LEU A 164 6.25 -19.87 -2.75
CA LEU A 164 5.38 -18.98 -1.97
C LEU A 164 3.90 -19.17 -2.32
N LYS A 165 3.58 -19.48 -3.58
CA LYS A 165 2.23 -19.73 -4.09
C LYS A 165 1.70 -21.14 -3.80
N ASN A 166 2.53 -22.06 -3.34
CA ASN A 166 2.09 -23.40 -2.95
C ASN A 166 1.44 -23.36 -1.56
N ILE A 167 0.16 -23.71 -1.49
CA ILE A 167 -0.63 -23.68 -0.26
C ILE A 167 -1.11 -25.10 0.09
N PRO A 168 -0.73 -25.66 1.25
CA PRO A 168 0.21 -25.09 2.23
C PRO A 168 1.67 -25.16 1.76
N LEU A 169 2.48 -24.23 2.27
CA LEU A 169 3.91 -24.14 1.94
C LEU A 169 4.66 -25.44 2.23
N ASN A 170 5.48 -25.87 1.29
CA ASN A 170 6.43 -26.95 1.48
C ASN A 170 7.48 -26.61 2.55
N ASN A 171 7.71 -27.50 3.50
CA ASN A 171 8.59 -27.27 4.64
C ASN A 171 10.04 -26.90 4.25
N TYR A 172 10.55 -27.41 3.13
CA TYR A 172 11.90 -27.10 2.66
C TYR A 172 12.06 -25.66 2.15
N ALA A 173 10.97 -25.01 1.71
CA ALA A 173 11.01 -23.65 1.19
C ALA A 173 11.02 -22.59 2.29
N TYR A 174 10.60 -22.95 3.51
CA TYR A 174 10.46 -22.02 4.64
C TYR A 174 11.70 -21.16 4.89
N SER A 175 12.86 -21.81 5.06
CA SER A 175 14.10 -21.12 5.46
C SER A 175 14.54 -20.10 4.41
N LYS A 176 14.46 -20.47 3.12
CA LYS A 176 14.82 -19.56 2.03
C LYS A 176 13.85 -18.37 1.96
N LEU A 177 12.55 -18.61 2.00
CA LEU A 177 11.53 -17.54 1.97
C LEU A 177 11.65 -16.61 3.17
N PHE A 178 11.96 -17.17 4.35
CA PHE A 178 12.16 -16.37 5.56
C PHE A 178 13.38 -15.43 5.43
N GLU A 179 14.49 -15.91 4.91
CA GLU A 179 15.67 -15.07 4.67
C GLU A 179 15.44 -14.01 3.59
N LEU A 180 14.68 -14.33 2.53
CA LEU A 180 14.30 -13.36 1.50
C LEU A 180 13.35 -12.29 2.06
N PHE A 181 12.40 -12.68 2.92
CA PHE A 181 11.51 -11.75 3.58
C PHE A 181 12.26 -10.82 4.57
N LYS A 182 13.29 -11.33 5.25
CA LYS A 182 14.19 -10.48 6.07
C LYS A 182 14.90 -9.43 5.20
N LYS A 183 15.39 -9.80 4.03
CA LYS A 183 15.99 -8.83 3.09
C LYS A 183 14.98 -7.77 2.68
N TYR A 184 13.78 -8.19 2.31
CA TYR A 184 12.70 -7.27 1.96
C TYR A 184 12.32 -6.34 3.13
N LEU A 185 12.26 -6.86 4.34
CA LEU A 185 12.01 -6.05 5.56
C LEU A 185 13.04 -4.93 5.74
N VAL A 186 14.31 -5.20 5.41
CA VAL A 186 15.39 -4.20 5.52
C VAL A 186 15.38 -3.20 4.37
N ILE A 187 15.17 -3.71 3.13
CA ILE A 187 15.28 -2.93 1.89
C ILE A 187 13.97 -2.21 1.57
N GLY A 188 12.82 -2.80 1.91
CA GLY A 188 11.52 -2.28 1.52
C GLY A 188 11.21 -2.49 0.04
N GLY A 189 10.17 -1.82 -0.44
CA GLY A 189 9.61 -1.95 -1.77
C GLY A 189 9.78 -0.72 -2.67
N MET A 190 10.57 0.31 -2.29
CA MET A 190 10.77 1.46 -3.17
C MET A 190 11.49 1.03 -4.47
N PRO A 191 10.87 1.22 -5.67
CA PRO A 191 11.39 0.66 -6.92
C PRO A 191 12.82 1.03 -7.24
N GLU A 192 13.22 2.29 -6.98
CA GLU A 192 14.57 2.78 -7.24
C GLU A 192 15.59 2.11 -6.32
N VAL A 193 15.24 1.88 -5.05
CA VAL A 193 16.08 1.19 -4.08
C VAL A 193 16.27 -0.27 -4.48
N VAL A 194 15.18 -0.97 -4.82
CA VAL A 194 15.25 -2.38 -5.24
C VAL A 194 16.03 -2.52 -6.54
N LYS A 195 15.85 -1.60 -7.50
CA LYS A 195 16.64 -1.55 -8.73
C LYS A 195 18.12 -1.40 -8.43
N GLN A 196 18.51 -0.42 -7.60
CA GLN A 196 19.90 -0.20 -7.21
C GLN A 196 20.50 -1.41 -6.48
N TYR A 197 19.70 -2.05 -5.61
CA TYR A 197 20.13 -3.27 -4.91
C TYR A 197 20.50 -4.40 -5.88
N VAL A 198 19.69 -4.62 -6.90
CA VAL A 198 19.97 -5.62 -7.94
C VAL A 198 21.16 -5.22 -8.81
N GLU A 199 21.21 -3.97 -9.28
CA GLU A 199 22.29 -3.46 -10.15
C GLU A 199 23.64 -3.40 -9.45
N SER A 200 23.66 -3.27 -8.11
CA SER A 200 24.87 -3.36 -7.29
C SER A 200 25.26 -4.79 -6.91
N ASN A 201 24.73 -5.79 -7.60
CA ASN A 201 24.94 -7.21 -7.31
C ASN A 201 24.58 -7.58 -5.85
N PHE A 202 23.41 -7.13 -5.42
CA PHE A 202 22.83 -7.35 -4.08
C PHE A 202 23.66 -6.74 -2.94
N SER A 203 24.45 -5.73 -3.23
CA SER A 203 25.18 -4.96 -2.24
C SER A 203 24.28 -3.91 -1.59
N LEU A 204 24.43 -3.73 -0.29
CA LEU A 204 23.75 -2.68 0.48
C LEU A 204 24.55 -1.38 0.49
N VAL A 205 25.82 -1.46 0.05
CA VAL A 205 26.68 -0.30 -0.12
C VAL A 205 26.13 0.58 -1.25
N GLY A 206 25.94 1.84 -0.97
CA GLY A 206 25.38 2.79 -1.95
C GLY A 206 23.84 2.97 -1.87
N LEU A 207 23.09 2.05 -1.25
CA LEU A 207 21.64 2.24 -1.05
C LEU A 207 21.34 3.50 -0.21
N LYS A 208 22.23 3.85 0.71
CA LYS A 208 22.08 5.06 1.54
C LYS A 208 21.92 6.33 0.68
N ILE A 209 22.64 6.43 -0.42
CA ILE A 209 22.56 7.57 -1.35
C ILE A 209 21.18 7.61 -2.00
N VAL A 210 20.65 6.46 -2.44
CA VAL A 210 19.32 6.36 -3.07
C VAL A 210 18.23 6.72 -2.05
N TYR A 211 18.30 6.18 -0.84
CA TYR A 211 17.34 6.54 0.22
C TYR A 211 17.39 8.03 0.56
N SER A 212 18.59 8.61 0.70
CA SER A 212 18.73 10.06 0.93
C SER A 212 18.07 10.86 -0.19
N SER A 213 18.30 10.51 -1.44
CA SER A 213 17.67 11.18 -2.60
C SER A 213 16.15 11.09 -2.56
N ILE A 214 15.61 9.91 -2.24
CA ILE A 214 14.16 9.71 -2.10
C ILE A 214 13.61 10.55 -0.93
N TRP A 215 14.28 10.49 0.21
CA TRP A 215 13.90 11.22 1.43
C TRP A 215 13.88 12.73 1.21
N ASP A 216 14.94 13.28 0.61
CA ASP A 216 15.06 14.71 0.32
C ASP A 216 14.01 15.15 -0.72
N THR A 217 13.68 14.30 -1.69
CA THR A 217 12.59 14.54 -2.63
C THR A 217 11.26 14.66 -1.92
N TYR A 218 10.91 13.71 -1.03
CA TYR A 218 9.69 13.80 -0.23
C TYR A 218 9.67 15.04 0.65
N LYS A 219 10.78 15.33 1.34
CA LYS A 219 10.91 16.50 2.22
C LYS A 219 10.70 17.82 1.46
N SER A 220 11.16 17.91 0.24
CA SER A 220 11.00 19.07 -0.64
C SER A 220 9.57 19.19 -1.17
N ASP A 221 8.95 18.06 -1.55
CA ASP A 221 7.62 18.05 -2.14
C ASP A 221 6.49 18.20 -1.12
N ILE A 222 6.70 17.79 0.12
CA ILE A 222 5.71 17.88 1.19
C ILE A 222 5.17 19.30 1.37
N VAL A 223 5.97 20.30 1.09
CA VAL A 223 5.54 21.72 1.18
C VAL A 223 4.46 22.05 0.14
N LYS A 224 4.41 21.32 -0.97
CA LYS A 224 3.37 21.50 -2.00
C LYS A 224 1.98 21.06 -1.51
N TYR A 225 1.91 20.29 -0.43
CA TYR A 225 0.65 19.90 0.22
C TYR A 225 0.12 20.94 1.18
N ALA A 226 0.92 21.97 1.50
CA ALA A 226 0.60 22.98 2.49
C ALA A 226 -0.22 24.12 1.88
N LYS A 227 -1.27 24.54 2.59
CA LYS A 227 -2.06 25.73 2.25
C LYS A 227 -1.36 27.05 2.61
N ASN A 228 -0.40 26.97 3.53
CA ASN A 228 0.37 28.11 4.02
C ASN A 228 1.71 27.67 4.62
N GLU A 229 2.58 28.64 4.92
CA GLU A 229 3.95 28.39 5.43
C GLU A 229 3.97 27.60 6.75
N THR A 230 3.03 27.89 7.66
CA THR A 230 2.94 27.23 8.97
C THR A 230 2.62 25.75 8.79
N GLU A 231 1.64 25.43 7.96
CA GLU A 231 1.29 24.05 7.64
C GLU A 231 2.47 23.31 6.98
N GLY A 232 3.23 23.97 6.11
CA GLY A 232 4.44 23.41 5.51
C GLY A 232 5.51 23.05 6.55
N LYS A 233 5.70 23.86 7.57
CA LYS A 233 6.59 23.56 8.70
C LYS A 233 6.11 22.36 9.50
N ILE A 234 4.81 22.27 9.76
CA ILE A 234 4.21 21.15 10.50
C ILE A 234 4.31 19.85 9.71
N LEU A 235 4.03 19.88 8.41
CA LEU A 235 4.16 18.73 7.52
C LEU A 235 5.59 18.16 7.51
N ARG A 236 6.60 19.02 7.38
CA ARG A 236 8.01 18.62 7.45
C ARG A 236 8.34 18.00 8.80
N TYR A 237 7.92 18.65 9.89
CA TYR A 237 8.16 18.15 11.24
C TYR A 237 7.54 16.76 11.44
N ILE A 238 6.30 16.57 11.00
CA ILE A 238 5.63 15.26 11.08
C ILE A 238 6.39 14.23 10.25
N PHE A 239 6.75 14.54 9.01
CA PHE A 239 7.46 13.62 8.12
C PHE A 239 8.78 13.15 8.72
N GLU A 240 9.55 14.06 9.30
CA GLU A 240 10.83 13.75 9.95
C GLU A 240 10.67 12.96 11.25
N THR A 241 9.56 13.15 11.97
CA THR A 241 9.33 12.52 13.28
C THR A 241 8.53 11.22 13.18
N ALA A 242 7.73 11.05 12.13
CA ALA A 242 6.87 9.89 11.93
C ALA A 242 7.60 8.54 11.97
N PRO A 243 8.81 8.37 11.41
CA PRO A 243 9.54 7.11 11.43
C PRO A 243 9.90 6.60 12.84
N TYR A 244 9.89 7.49 13.84
CA TYR A 244 10.20 7.13 15.24
C TYR A 244 8.95 6.74 16.04
N SER A 245 7.75 6.90 15.49
CA SER A 245 6.50 6.57 16.17
C SER A 245 6.26 5.07 16.23
N ARG A 246 6.09 4.50 17.43
CA ARG A 246 5.99 3.04 17.66
C ARG A 246 4.58 2.59 18.02
N ASP A 247 3.79 3.50 18.62
CA ASP A 247 2.48 3.21 19.17
C ASP A 247 1.40 4.10 18.55
N ARG A 248 0.24 4.11 19.16
CA ARG A 248 -0.84 5.03 18.80
C ARG A 248 -0.38 6.47 18.99
N ILE A 249 -0.59 7.27 17.97
CA ILE A 249 -0.17 8.68 17.99
C ILE A 249 -1.24 9.59 18.62
N SER A 250 -0.78 10.62 19.30
CA SER A 250 -1.59 11.76 19.74
C SER A 250 -1.25 12.96 18.87
N PHE A 251 -2.25 13.65 18.34
CA PHE A 251 -2.01 14.88 17.60
C PHE A 251 -1.55 16.02 18.51
N ALA A 252 -2.04 16.03 19.77
CA ALA A 252 -1.55 16.96 20.78
C ALA A 252 -0.15 16.56 21.23
N GLY A 253 0.81 17.48 21.10
CA GLY A 253 2.20 17.26 21.50
C GLY A 253 2.93 16.20 20.68
N PHE A 254 2.51 15.92 19.44
CA PHE A 254 3.19 14.92 18.59
C PHE A 254 4.68 15.24 18.45
N GLY A 255 5.52 14.22 18.68
CA GLY A 255 6.97 14.33 18.59
C GLY A 255 7.60 15.31 19.61
N GLY A 256 6.87 15.74 20.64
CA GLY A 256 7.32 16.77 21.59
C GLY A 256 7.08 18.21 21.11
N SER A 257 6.29 18.42 20.04
CA SER A 257 6.00 19.73 19.48
C SER A 257 4.99 20.52 20.30
N ASN A 258 5.04 21.85 20.16
CA ASN A 258 4.06 22.80 20.73
C ASN A 258 2.99 23.21 19.70
N TYR A 259 2.89 22.56 18.56
CA TYR A 259 1.87 22.84 17.55
C TYR A 259 0.46 22.50 18.06
N ARG A 260 -0.53 23.24 17.59
CA ARG A 260 -1.93 22.99 17.95
C ARG A 260 -2.39 21.63 17.40
N SER A 261 -3.09 20.87 18.23
CA SER A 261 -3.59 19.52 17.88
C SER A 261 -4.39 19.49 16.57
N ARG A 262 -5.18 20.54 16.29
CA ARG A 262 -5.95 20.65 15.04
C ARG A 262 -5.04 20.76 13.83
N GLU A 263 -4.03 21.61 13.87
CA GLU A 263 -3.08 21.83 12.76
C GLU A 263 -2.28 20.56 12.49
N VAL A 264 -1.81 19.88 13.55
CA VAL A 264 -1.14 18.58 13.45
C VAL A 264 -2.07 17.53 12.83
N GLY A 265 -3.33 17.47 13.26
CA GLY A 265 -4.31 16.54 12.71
C GLY A 265 -4.63 16.79 11.23
N GLU A 266 -4.68 18.06 10.79
CA GLU A 266 -4.87 18.44 9.38
C GLU A 266 -3.64 18.02 8.54
N ALA A 267 -2.43 18.28 9.04
CA ALA A 267 -1.19 17.88 8.39
C ALA A 267 -1.05 16.35 8.28
N PHE A 268 -1.41 15.59 9.31
CA PHE A 268 -1.46 14.12 9.22
C PHE A 268 -2.44 13.64 8.15
N ARG A 269 -3.63 14.22 8.06
CA ARG A 269 -4.61 13.88 7.01
C ARG A 269 -4.11 14.23 5.62
N ALA A 270 -3.37 15.33 5.47
CA ALA A 270 -2.74 15.69 4.21
C ALA A 270 -1.69 14.63 3.78
N LEU A 271 -0.85 14.16 4.70
CA LEU A 271 0.12 13.10 4.41
C LEU A 271 -0.54 11.73 4.14
N ASP A 272 -1.68 11.42 4.78
CA ASP A 272 -2.47 10.20 4.51
C ASP A 272 -3.11 10.26 3.10
N LEU A 273 -3.63 11.42 2.70
CA LEU A 273 -4.12 11.64 1.34
C LEU A 273 -2.99 11.49 0.31
N ALA A 274 -1.81 12.03 0.59
CA ALA A 274 -0.62 11.89 -0.26
C ALA A 274 -0.04 10.46 -0.30
N LYS A 275 -0.56 9.52 0.52
CA LYS A 275 -0.08 8.15 0.65
C LYS A 275 1.38 8.04 1.13
N ILE A 276 1.89 9.07 1.81
CA ILE A 276 3.21 9.07 2.44
C ILE A 276 3.17 8.36 3.79
N ILE A 277 2.06 8.53 4.48
CA ILE A 277 1.71 7.78 5.69
C ILE A 277 0.25 7.32 5.58
N TYR A 278 -0.13 6.39 6.44
CA TYR A 278 -1.52 5.98 6.60
C TYR A 278 -1.89 6.06 8.08
N LEU A 279 -3.05 6.67 8.35
CA LEU A 279 -3.64 6.68 9.67
C LEU A 279 -4.53 5.46 9.82
N ILE A 280 -4.05 4.47 10.58
CA ILE A 280 -4.75 3.22 10.86
C ILE A 280 -5.55 3.43 12.15
N TYR A 281 -6.85 3.63 12.00
CA TYR A 281 -7.75 3.81 13.13
C TYR A 281 -8.22 2.48 13.69
N PRO A 282 -8.52 2.41 15.01
CA PRO A 282 -9.10 1.20 15.58
C PRO A 282 -10.56 1.01 15.16
N THR A 283 -11.02 -0.23 15.30
CA THR A 283 -12.44 -0.59 15.29
C THR A 283 -12.81 -1.28 16.61
N THR A 284 -14.05 -1.14 17.04
CA THR A 284 -14.61 -1.93 18.18
C THR A 284 -15.46 -3.10 17.69
N GLN A 285 -15.67 -3.19 16.36
CA GLN A 285 -16.49 -4.23 15.75
C GLN A 285 -15.78 -5.59 15.71
N THR A 286 -16.55 -6.67 15.89
CA THR A 286 -16.10 -8.06 15.69
C THR A 286 -16.81 -8.73 14.53
N THR A 287 -17.67 -7.96 13.83
CA THR A 287 -18.41 -8.36 12.62
C THR A 287 -18.39 -7.24 11.60
N PRO A 288 -18.54 -7.54 10.30
CA PRO A 288 -18.79 -6.51 9.29
C PRO A 288 -20.13 -5.77 9.51
N PRO A 289 -20.26 -4.51 9.14
CA PRO A 289 -19.25 -3.67 8.51
C PRO A 289 -18.18 -3.21 9.50
N GLN A 290 -16.93 -3.12 9.04
CA GLN A 290 -15.84 -2.61 9.84
C GLN A 290 -15.83 -1.08 9.78
N LEU A 291 -16.12 -0.42 10.91
CA LEU A 291 -16.15 1.03 11.02
C LEU A 291 -14.96 1.53 11.85
N PRO A 292 -14.20 2.52 11.34
CA PRO A 292 -13.14 3.16 12.10
C PRO A 292 -13.68 4.03 13.22
N ASP A 293 -13.13 3.91 14.42
CA ASP A 293 -13.40 4.83 15.53
C ASP A 293 -12.44 6.03 15.45
N LEU A 294 -12.87 7.08 14.76
CA LEU A 294 -12.07 8.30 14.56
C LEU A 294 -11.89 9.13 15.84
N SER A 295 -12.61 8.83 16.91
CA SER A 295 -12.44 9.51 18.21
C SER A 295 -11.21 9.00 18.97
N ARG A 296 -10.71 7.83 18.61
CA ARG A 296 -9.55 7.19 19.23
C ARG A 296 -8.26 7.47 18.47
N LYS A 297 -7.15 7.37 19.17
CA LYS A 297 -5.81 7.57 18.63
C LYS A 297 -5.48 6.52 17.57
N PRO A 298 -5.09 6.90 16.33
CA PRO A 298 -4.66 5.95 15.31
C PRO A 298 -3.24 5.46 15.55
N ARG A 299 -2.87 4.34 14.92
CA ARG A 299 -1.48 3.95 14.66
C ARG A 299 -1.00 4.61 13.38
N LEU A 300 0.30 4.86 13.30
CA LEU A 300 0.94 5.41 12.13
C LEU A 300 1.58 4.28 11.32
N GLN A 301 1.25 4.22 10.04
CA GLN A 301 1.90 3.36 9.06
C GLN A 301 2.64 4.25 8.06
N PHE A 302 3.96 4.08 7.94
CA PHE A 302 4.75 4.79 6.93
C PHE A 302 4.62 4.10 5.57
N LEU A 303 4.82 4.84 4.48
CA LEU A 303 4.67 4.36 3.10
C LEU A 303 5.41 3.06 2.82
N ASP A 304 6.67 2.98 3.27
CA ASP A 304 7.58 1.89 2.98
C ASP A 304 8.46 1.57 4.19
N THR A 305 8.59 0.29 4.51
CA THR A 305 9.34 -0.17 5.67
C THR A 305 10.85 0.10 5.52
N GLY A 306 11.41 -0.06 4.32
CA GLY A 306 12.83 0.23 4.07
C GLY A 306 13.16 1.71 4.21
N LEU A 307 12.30 2.58 3.69
CA LEU A 307 12.45 4.03 3.84
C LEU A 307 12.30 4.47 5.31
N MET A 308 11.37 3.86 6.05
CA MET A 308 11.22 4.07 7.49
C MET A 308 12.47 3.62 8.26
N ASN A 309 13.02 2.44 7.94
CA ASN A 309 14.23 1.91 8.57
C ASN A 309 15.44 2.82 8.32
N PHE A 310 15.56 3.34 7.07
CA PHE A 310 16.59 4.31 6.72
C PHE A 310 16.47 5.59 7.56
N ALA A 311 15.28 6.18 7.60
CA ALA A 311 15.03 7.42 8.34
C ALA A 311 15.22 7.27 9.86
N SER A 312 15.00 6.07 10.39
CA SER A 312 15.20 5.73 11.80
C SER A 312 16.64 5.27 12.10
N GLU A 313 17.54 5.22 11.10
CA GLU A 313 18.95 4.81 11.19
C GLU A 313 19.18 3.37 11.69
N ILE A 314 18.20 2.47 11.48
CA ILE A 314 18.22 1.11 12.04
C ILE A 314 18.57 0.01 11.03
N GLN A 315 18.80 0.37 9.76
CA GLN A 315 19.03 -0.63 8.70
C GLN A 315 20.22 -1.56 8.97
N ILE A 316 21.32 -1.01 9.46
CA ILE A 316 22.56 -1.79 9.75
C ILE A 316 22.30 -2.81 10.86
N GLU A 317 21.57 -2.40 11.89
CA GLU A 317 21.23 -3.26 13.02
C GLU A 317 20.29 -4.39 12.57
N LEU A 318 19.30 -4.09 11.75
CA LEU A 318 18.39 -5.09 11.19
C LEU A 318 19.10 -6.16 10.35
N MET A 319 20.21 -5.82 9.69
CA MET A 319 21.01 -6.76 8.91
C MET A 319 21.82 -7.74 9.76
N GLN A 320 22.30 -7.30 10.91
CA GLN A 320 23.14 -8.10 11.81
C GLN A 320 22.35 -9.09 12.68
N ILE A 321 21.02 -8.96 12.69
CA ILE A 321 20.15 -9.76 13.54
C ILE A 321 19.95 -11.15 12.94
N SER A 322 20.41 -12.16 13.67
CA SER A 322 20.14 -13.56 13.36
C SER A 322 18.68 -13.95 13.61
N ASN A 323 17.98 -13.23 14.51
CA ASN A 323 16.61 -13.49 14.92
C ASN A 323 15.78 -12.19 14.96
N LEU A 324 14.73 -12.07 14.14
CA LEU A 324 13.84 -10.90 14.11
C LEU A 324 13.19 -10.59 15.49
N SER A 325 13.26 -11.54 16.44
CA SER A 325 12.67 -11.41 17.77
C SER A 325 13.40 -10.44 18.69
N ASP A 326 14.68 -10.14 18.45
CA ASP A 326 15.54 -9.58 19.49
C ASP A 326 15.57 -8.06 19.52
N TYR A 327 15.36 -7.39 18.40
CA TYR A 327 15.61 -5.94 18.34
C TYR A 327 14.34 -5.07 18.33
N TYR A 328 13.28 -5.43 17.61
CA TYR A 328 12.13 -4.53 17.37
C TYR A 328 10.80 -5.01 17.92
N LYS A 329 10.77 -5.90 18.91
CA LYS A 329 9.53 -6.30 19.64
C LYS A 329 8.25 -6.33 18.77
N GLY A 330 8.38 -6.81 17.54
CA GLY A 330 7.27 -6.93 16.61
C GLY A 330 6.90 -5.68 15.81
N PHE A 331 7.41 -4.48 16.13
CA PHE A 331 7.00 -3.26 15.44
C PHE A 331 7.30 -3.28 13.93
N VAL A 332 8.55 -3.55 13.53
CA VAL A 332 8.93 -3.51 12.09
C VAL A 332 8.23 -4.63 11.32
N VAL A 333 8.05 -5.81 11.92
CA VAL A 333 7.31 -6.91 11.31
C VAL A 333 5.83 -6.56 11.15
N ASN A 334 5.21 -5.98 12.19
CA ASN A 334 3.83 -5.52 12.12
C ASN A 334 3.66 -4.43 11.05
N HIS A 335 4.63 -3.50 10.97
CA HIS A 335 4.64 -2.46 9.94
C HIS A 335 4.71 -3.07 8.54
N LEU A 336 5.59 -4.06 8.31
CA LEU A 336 5.69 -4.71 7.00
C LEU A 336 4.44 -5.53 6.65
N ILE A 337 3.87 -6.27 7.59
CA ILE A 337 2.60 -6.99 7.37
C ILE A 337 1.48 -6.00 7.04
N THR A 338 1.41 -4.87 7.73
CA THR A 338 0.42 -3.83 7.43
C THR A 338 0.64 -3.22 6.04
N GLN A 339 1.90 -3.01 5.63
CA GLN A 339 2.27 -2.55 4.28
C GLN A 339 1.78 -3.53 3.21
N GLU A 340 2.01 -4.83 3.39
CA GLU A 340 1.53 -5.89 2.47
C GLU A 340 0.00 -5.88 2.36
N LEU A 341 -0.71 -5.77 3.49
CA LEU A 341 -2.17 -5.69 3.50
C LEU A 341 -2.70 -4.43 2.82
N ILE A 342 -2.01 -3.29 2.92
CA ILE A 342 -2.35 -2.05 2.20
C ILE A 342 -2.16 -2.23 0.69
N ALA A 343 -1.12 -2.94 0.26
CA ALA A 343 -0.84 -3.22 -1.15
C ALA A 343 -1.74 -4.34 -1.74
N HIS A 344 -2.45 -5.09 -0.89
CA HIS A 344 -3.29 -6.20 -1.33
C HIS A 344 -4.43 -5.74 -2.25
N PRO A 345 -4.80 -6.48 -3.32
CA PRO A 345 -5.85 -6.09 -4.26
C PRO A 345 -7.20 -5.74 -3.61
N ASN A 346 -7.57 -6.46 -2.55
CA ASN A 346 -8.81 -6.23 -1.80
C ASN A 346 -8.78 -4.96 -0.93
N SER A 347 -7.61 -4.37 -0.67
CA SER A 347 -7.45 -3.16 0.17
C SER A 347 -8.08 -1.91 -0.43
N ARG A 348 -8.39 -1.90 -1.73
CA ARG A 348 -9.12 -0.78 -2.38
C ARG A 348 -10.45 -0.48 -1.72
N ILE A 349 -11.09 -1.53 -1.16
CA ILE A 349 -12.40 -1.42 -0.52
C ILE A 349 -12.24 -1.29 1.00
N LEU A 350 -11.15 -1.83 1.57
CA LEU A 350 -11.01 -2.01 3.01
C LEU A 350 -9.60 -1.61 3.47
N LYS A 351 -9.48 -0.45 4.10
CA LYS A 351 -8.26 -0.11 4.84
C LYS A 351 -8.07 -1.09 6.01
N PRO A 352 -6.84 -1.53 6.33
CA PRO A 352 -6.60 -2.30 7.53
C PRO A 352 -6.94 -1.47 8.78
N HIS A 353 -7.47 -2.13 9.80
CA HIS A 353 -7.73 -1.56 11.12
C HIS A 353 -7.14 -2.47 12.17
N PHE A 354 -6.95 -1.98 13.38
CA PHE A 354 -6.71 -2.79 14.55
C PHE A 354 -7.96 -2.81 15.43
N TRP A 355 -8.12 -3.85 16.23
CA TRP A 355 -9.28 -3.94 17.12
C TRP A 355 -8.94 -3.47 18.53
N VAL A 356 -9.88 -2.78 19.15
CA VAL A 356 -9.84 -2.40 20.56
C VAL A 356 -11.17 -2.71 21.21
N ARG A 357 -11.13 -3.08 22.49
CA ARG A 357 -12.36 -3.27 23.24
C ARG A 357 -13.14 -1.96 23.36
N GLU A 358 -14.47 -2.06 23.30
CA GLU A 358 -15.36 -0.88 23.38
C GLU A 358 -15.18 -0.14 24.72
N ASN A 359 -15.04 -0.89 25.83
CA ASN A 359 -14.78 -0.30 27.14
C ASN A 359 -13.32 0.13 27.28
N ALA A 360 -13.07 1.46 27.23
CA ALA A 360 -11.75 2.05 27.29
C ALA A 360 -10.94 1.76 28.58
N LYS A 361 -11.58 1.26 29.64
CA LYS A 361 -10.91 0.89 30.90
C LYS A 361 -10.16 -0.44 30.83
N LEU A 362 -10.43 -1.25 29.80
CA LEU A 362 -9.83 -2.56 29.60
C LEU A 362 -8.94 -2.49 28.35
N ASN A 363 -7.63 -2.55 28.54
CA ASN A 363 -6.62 -2.43 27.49
C ASN A 363 -6.46 -3.75 26.71
N ALA A 364 -7.47 -4.11 25.89
CA ALA A 364 -7.33 -5.21 24.94
C ALA A 364 -7.20 -4.65 23.52
N GLU A 365 -6.21 -5.11 22.80
CA GLU A 365 -5.89 -4.67 21.45
C GLU A 365 -5.38 -5.85 20.61
N VAL A 366 -6.04 -6.11 19.46
CA VAL A 366 -5.58 -7.05 18.44
C VAL A 366 -4.91 -6.26 17.32
N ASP A 367 -3.78 -6.75 16.84
CA ASP A 367 -2.88 -6.00 15.97
C ASP A 367 -3.54 -5.52 14.68
N LEU A 368 -4.31 -6.40 14.01
CA LEU A 368 -5.01 -6.08 12.76
C LEU A 368 -6.33 -6.86 12.71
N THR A 369 -7.24 -6.36 11.87
CA THR A 369 -8.47 -7.06 11.50
C THR A 369 -8.56 -7.16 9.98
N TYR A 370 -9.03 -8.29 9.49
CA TYR A 370 -9.17 -8.57 8.06
C TYR A 370 -10.58 -9.03 7.74
N LYS A 371 -11.24 -8.34 6.82
CA LYS A 371 -12.58 -8.75 6.37
C LYS A 371 -12.44 -9.88 5.35
N TRP A 372 -13.06 -11.01 5.65
CA TRP A 372 -13.17 -12.17 4.79
C TRP A 372 -14.64 -12.58 4.66
N ASP A 373 -15.22 -12.47 3.49
CA ASP A 373 -16.66 -12.64 3.26
C ASP A 373 -17.50 -11.85 4.29
N ASN A 374 -18.30 -12.56 5.08
CA ASN A 374 -19.12 -12.01 6.16
C ASN A 374 -18.45 -12.07 7.54
N LEU A 375 -17.15 -12.38 7.60
CA LEU A 375 -16.38 -12.48 8.83
C LEU A 375 -15.42 -11.28 8.97
N LEU A 376 -15.15 -10.91 10.21
CA LEU A 376 -14.07 -10.02 10.56
C LEU A 376 -13.03 -10.82 11.34
N LEU A 377 -11.97 -11.24 10.67
CA LEU A 377 -10.93 -12.12 11.23
C LEU A 377 -9.90 -11.29 11.99
N PRO A 378 -9.62 -11.61 13.26
CA PRO A 378 -8.54 -10.98 14.01
C PRO A 378 -7.19 -11.55 13.57
N ILE A 379 -6.21 -10.67 13.44
CA ILE A 379 -4.82 -11.00 13.12
C ILE A 379 -3.93 -10.52 14.26
N GLU A 380 -3.18 -11.44 14.84
CA GLU A 380 -2.16 -11.15 15.84
C GLU A 380 -0.78 -11.31 15.22
N VAL A 381 0.13 -10.37 15.44
CA VAL A 381 1.52 -10.42 14.94
C VAL A 381 2.46 -10.59 16.12
N LYS A 382 3.22 -11.70 16.13
CA LYS A 382 4.17 -12.00 17.21
C LYS A 382 5.60 -11.97 16.68
N SER A 383 6.47 -11.24 17.36
CA SER A 383 7.91 -11.32 17.12
C SER A 383 8.47 -12.65 17.62
N GLY A 384 9.17 -13.38 16.75
CA GLY A 384 9.81 -14.65 17.08
C GLY A 384 8.96 -15.90 16.84
N ALA A 385 9.53 -17.05 17.16
CA ALA A 385 8.92 -18.36 16.93
C ALA A 385 7.95 -18.81 18.05
N LYS A 386 8.07 -18.24 19.24
CA LYS A 386 7.20 -18.57 20.38
C LYS A 386 6.01 -17.63 20.42
N GLY A 387 4.80 -18.17 20.35
CA GLY A 387 3.55 -17.44 20.12
C GLY A 387 3.11 -16.41 21.17
N GLY A 388 3.82 -16.24 22.28
CA GLY A 388 3.54 -15.22 23.29
C GLY A 388 2.12 -15.28 23.90
N SER A 389 1.73 -14.22 24.62
CA SER A 389 0.37 -14.12 25.19
C SER A 389 -0.66 -13.77 24.11
N LEU A 390 -1.81 -14.45 24.16
CA LEU A 390 -2.96 -14.24 23.26
C LEU A 390 -4.14 -13.58 23.99
N LYS A 391 -3.90 -12.89 25.10
CA LYS A 391 -4.97 -12.33 25.95
C LYS A 391 -5.97 -11.50 25.18
N SER A 392 -5.50 -10.55 24.37
CA SER A 392 -6.38 -9.68 23.59
C SER A 392 -7.12 -10.43 22.48
N LEU A 393 -6.47 -11.41 21.86
CA LEU A 393 -7.10 -12.28 20.87
C LEU A 393 -8.23 -13.12 21.50
N HIS A 394 -8.03 -13.64 22.71
CA HIS A 394 -9.09 -14.34 23.45
C HIS A 394 -10.29 -13.44 23.72
N GLU A 395 -10.05 -12.19 24.12
CA GLU A 395 -11.12 -11.21 24.35
C GLU A 395 -11.90 -10.88 23.07
N PHE A 396 -11.22 -10.78 21.93
CA PHE A 396 -11.88 -10.64 20.63
C PHE A 396 -12.72 -11.88 20.32
N MET A 397 -12.13 -13.07 20.45
CA MET A 397 -12.80 -14.33 20.11
C MET A 397 -13.99 -14.65 21.00
N ASP A 398 -13.97 -14.22 22.26
CA ASP A 398 -15.13 -14.38 23.17
C ASP A 398 -16.37 -13.62 22.67
N ILE A 399 -16.18 -12.50 21.96
CA ILE A 399 -17.26 -11.64 21.45
C ILE A 399 -17.62 -12.00 20.00
N ALA A 400 -16.63 -12.38 19.18
CA ALA A 400 -16.83 -12.66 17.75
C ALA A 400 -17.81 -13.82 17.54
N PRO A 401 -18.69 -13.78 16.52
CA PRO A 401 -19.65 -14.86 16.25
C PRO A 401 -19.04 -16.09 15.59
N HIS A 402 -17.78 -16.01 15.14
CA HIS A 402 -17.03 -17.09 14.49
C HIS A 402 -15.97 -17.70 15.43
N ALA A 403 -15.33 -18.76 14.98
CA ALA A 403 -14.31 -19.50 15.72
C ALA A 403 -13.00 -19.67 14.93
N PHE A 404 -12.56 -18.61 14.21
CA PHE A 404 -11.34 -18.63 13.42
C PHE A 404 -10.53 -17.36 13.62
N ALA A 405 -9.22 -17.50 13.86
CA ALA A 405 -8.28 -16.41 14.07
C ALA A 405 -6.95 -16.69 13.35
N ILE A 406 -6.17 -15.65 13.11
CA ILE A 406 -4.88 -15.73 12.39
C ILE A 406 -3.79 -15.19 13.29
N ARG A 407 -2.62 -15.85 13.26
CA ARG A 407 -1.41 -15.37 13.93
C ARG A 407 -0.22 -15.45 12.99
N PHE A 408 0.44 -14.31 12.77
CA PHE A 408 1.75 -14.27 12.11
C PHE A 408 2.87 -14.42 13.13
N LEU A 409 3.82 -15.31 12.84
CA LEU A 409 4.98 -15.56 13.69
C LEU A 409 6.16 -16.12 12.88
N GLY A 410 7.36 -16.14 13.48
CA GLY A 410 8.56 -16.71 12.86
C GLY A 410 8.60 -18.24 12.92
N ASN A 411 7.52 -18.93 12.50
CA ASN A 411 7.42 -20.38 12.50
C ASN A 411 6.65 -20.88 11.27
N LYS A 412 6.65 -22.20 11.07
CA LYS A 412 5.96 -22.87 9.96
C LYS A 412 4.45 -22.78 10.10
N VAL A 413 3.74 -23.01 9.00
CA VAL A 413 2.28 -23.08 8.94
C VAL A 413 1.76 -24.18 9.85
N SER A 414 0.77 -23.86 10.68
CA SER A 414 0.06 -24.82 11.53
C SER A 414 -1.33 -24.31 11.90
N ILE A 415 -2.21 -25.24 12.31
CA ILE A 415 -3.51 -24.90 12.88
C ILE A 415 -3.56 -25.48 14.30
N GLU A 416 -3.91 -24.65 15.26
CA GLU A 416 -4.05 -25.00 16.67
C GLU A 416 -5.49 -24.80 17.13
N GLN A 417 -5.99 -25.68 17.99
CA GLN A 417 -7.24 -25.45 18.73
C GLN A 417 -6.91 -24.74 20.05
N VAL A 418 -7.49 -23.58 20.22
CA VAL A 418 -7.25 -22.72 21.40
C VAL A 418 -8.56 -22.46 22.10
N THR A 419 -8.56 -22.59 23.42
CA THR A 419 -9.74 -22.30 24.25
C THR A 419 -9.50 -21.02 25.05
N THR A 420 -10.44 -20.07 24.95
CA THR A 420 -10.40 -18.83 25.71
C THR A 420 -10.62 -19.10 27.23
N ARG A 421 -10.36 -18.09 28.05
CA ARG A 421 -10.64 -18.19 29.50
C ARG A 421 -12.12 -18.38 29.78
N ASN A 422 -13.00 -17.93 28.91
CA ASN A 422 -14.45 -18.07 29.05
C ASN A 422 -15.01 -19.37 28.44
N GLY A 423 -14.11 -20.27 27.98
CA GLY A 423 -14.48 -21.61 27.49
C GLY A 423 -14.82 -21.69 26.02
N LYS A 424 -14.70 -20.59 25.23
CA LYS A 424 -14.93 -20.65 23.81
C LYS A 424 -13.71 -21.22 23.09
N THR A 425 -13.88 -22.28 22.28
CA THR A 425 -12.83 -22.87 21.45
C THR A 425 -12.86 -22.29 20.06
N PHE A 426 -11.68 -21.99 19.51
CA PHE A 426 -11.48 -21.48 18.15
C PHE A 426 -10.23 -22.07 17.50
N SER A 427 -10.20 -22.09 16.17
CA SER A 427 -9.06 -22.50 15.39
C SER A 427 -8.13 -21.31 15.15
N LEU A 428 -6.85 -21.45 15.50
CA LEU A 428 -5.83 -20.45 15.30
C LEU A 428 -4.92 -20.90 14.15
N LEU A 429 -5.02 -20.20 13.02
CA LEU A 429 -4.14 -20.40 11.87
C LEU A 429 -2.83 -19.65 12.10
N ASN A 430 -1.73 -20.38 12.26
CA ASN A 430 -0.40 -19.84 12.39
C ASN A 430 0.28 -19.76 11.03
N LEU A 431 0.78 -18.59 10.67
CA LEU A 431 1.41 -18.32 9.40
C LEU A 431 2.80 -17.69 9.58
N PRO A 432 3.79 -18.07 8.76
CA PRO A 432 5.03 -17.32 8.68
C PRO A 432 4.76 -15.90 8.11
N TYR A 433 5.55 -14.92 8.46
CA TYR A 433 5.33 -13.52 8.08
C TYR A 433 5.15 -13.31 6.58
N PHE A 434 5.97 -13.98 5.77
CA PHE A 434 5.92 -13.85 4.31
C PHE A 434 4.63 -14.40 3.68
N ALA A 435 3.87 -15.21 4.41
CA ALA A 435 2.60 -15.75 3.95
C ALA A 435 1.48 -14.68 3.87
N VAL A 436 1.72 -13.47 4.37
CA VAL A 436 0.78 -12.35 4.25
C VAL A 436 0.45 -12.03 2.79
N SER A 437 1.40 -12.19 1.86
CA SER A 437 1.17 -12.00 0.42
C SER A 437 0.19 -13.02 -0.19
N GLN A 438 -0.06 -14.14 0.50
CA GLN A 438 -0.96 -15.23 0.10
C GLN A 438 -2.11 -15.41 1.11
N LEU A 439 -2.44 -14.37 1.88
CA LEU A 439 -3.36 -14.45 3.02
C LEU A 439 -4.71 -15.04 2.64
N ASP A 440 -5.31 -14.61 1.53
CA ASP A 440 -6.60 -15.09 1.06
C ASP A 440 -6.60 -16.62 0.85
N SER A 441 -5.60 -17.12 0.14
CA SER A 441 -5.45 -18.56 -0.14
C SER A 441 -5.21 -19.38 1.15
N TYR A 442 -4.50 -18.80 2.11
CA TYR A 442 -4.30 -19.46 3.42
C TYR A 442 -5.55 -19.47 4.28
N ILE A 443 -6.38 -18.45 4.21
CA ILE A 443 -7.67 -18.41 4.90
C ILE A 443 -8.58 -19.52 4.35
N ASP A 444 -8.71 -19.60 3.01
CA ASP A 444 -9.51 -20.66 2.36
C ASP A 444 -9.00 -22.06 2.72
N TRP A 445 -7.70 -22.28 2.62
CA TRP A 445 -7.09 -23.54 3.00
C TRP A 445 -7.34 -23.88 4.47
N GLY A 446 -7.10 -22.93 5.37
CA GLY A 446 -7.25 -23.13 6.81
C GLY A 446 -8.69 -23.44 7.24
N MET A 447 -9.67 -22.74 6.66
CA MET A 447 -11.09 -22.99 6.93
C MET A 447 -11.52 -24.37 6.42
N ASN A 448 -11.04 -24.78 5.23
CA ASN A 448 -11.31 -26.10 4.68
C ASN A 448 -10.71 -27.23 5.54
N GLU A 449 -9.48 -27.05 6.06
CA GLU A 449 -8.86 -28.04 6.97
C GLU A 449 -9.63 -28.15 8.29
N VAL A 450 -10.07 -27.04 8.86
CA VAL A 450 -10.89 -27.03 10.07
C VAL A 450 -12.21 -27.75 9.85
N ALA A 451 -12.88 -27.53 8.73
CA ALA A 451 -14.13 -28.22 8.38
C ALA A 451 -13.95 -29.74 8.28
N LYS A 452 -12.84 -30.21 7.66
CA LYS A 452 -12.50 -31.65 7.59
C LYS A 452 -12.28 -32.27 8.98
N LEU A 453 -11.58 -31.55 9.88
CA LEU A 453 -11.34 -32.03 11.24
C LEU A 453 -12.65 -32.19 12.04
N GLN A 454 -13.61 -31.28 11.84
CA GLN A 454 -14.93 -31.35 12.51
C GLN A 454 -15.84 -32.46 11.97
N GLN A 455 -15.66 -32.89 10.71
CA GLN A 455 -16.41 -34.00 10.12
C GLN A 455 -15.88 -35.37 10.56
N ASN A 456 -14.61 -35.44 11.00
CA ASN A 456 -13.93 -36.66 11.42
C ASN A 456 -13.91 -36.85 12.93
N SER A 457 -14.45 -35.92 13.71
CA SER A 457 -14.61 -35.95 15.19
C SER A 457 -16.07 -36.15 15.61
#